data_594fb45269d6e47438352d8d1c145b91
#
_entry.id   594fb45269d6e47438352d8d1c145b91
#
_cell.length_a   1.000
_cell.length_b   1.000
_cell.length_c   1.000
_cell.angle_alpha   90.00
_cell.angle_beta   90.00
_cell.angle_gamma   90.00
#
_symmetry.space_group_name_H-M   'P 1'
#
loop_
_entity.id
_entity.type
_entity.pdbx_description
1 polymer ?
#
loop_
_entity_poly.entity_id
_entity_poly.type
_entity_poly.pdbx_seq_one_letter_code
_entity_poly.pdbx_strand_id
1 'polypeptide(L)' 'MTQATKIANQANSRDPRVGLRAVVALRRLVEQLEAIQVQNARSLGWSWQEIASELHVSKQAVHKKYAGRRFLGRRK' A
#
# COMPACT_ATOMS: atom_id res chain seq x y z
N MET A 1 -11.93 -16.48 7.66
CA MET A 1 -10.70 -16.09 6.98
C MET A 1 -10.86 -14.84 6.20
N THR A 2 -9.89 -13.99 6.26
CA THR A 2 -9.94 -12.75 5.49
C THR A 2 -9.49 -13.02 4.06
N GLN A 3 -9.84 -12.09 3.18
CA GLN A 3 -9.39 -12.15 1.81
C GLN A 3 -7.86 -12.18 1.72
N ALA A 4 -7.21 -11.39 2.56
CA ALA A 4 -5.76 -11.33 2.54
C ALA A 4 -5.14 -12.70 2.89
N THR A 5 -5.69 -13.37 3.88
CA THR A 5 -5.20 -14.69 4.26
C THR A 5 -5.37 -15.69 3.13
N LYS A 6 -6.52 -15.63 2.49
CA LYS A 6 -6.81 -16.51 1.37
C LYS A 6 -5.83 -16.30 0.23
N ILE A 7 -5.59 -15.05 -0.12
CA ILE A 7 -4.66 -14.72 -1.21
C ILE A 7 -3.25 -15.13 -0.83
N ALA A 8 -2.86 -14.91 0.43
CA ALA A 8 -1.52 -15.28 0.88
C ALA A 8 -1.31 -16.78 0.76
N ASN A 9 -2.33 -17.57 1.06
CA ASN A 9 -2.24 -19.02 0.90
C ASN A 9 -2.06 -19.40 -0.56
N GLN A 10 -2.72 -18.70 -1.46
CA GLN A 10 -2.57 -18.96 -2.89
C GLN A 10 -1.20 -18.55 -3.39
N ALA A 11 -0.63 -17.49 -2.81
CA ALA A 11 0.71 -17.05 -3.19
C ALA A 11 1.76 -18.09 -2.87
N ASN A 12 1.43 -19.01 -1.97
CA ASN A 12 2.33 -20.08 -1.59
C ASN A 12 2.15 -21.33 -2.45
N SER A 13 1.37 -21.24 -3.51
CA SER A 13 1.11 -22.35 -4.41
C SER A 13 2.37 -22.74 -5.16
N ARG A 14 2.50 -24.03 -5.48
CA ARG A 14 3.60 -24.51 -6.29
C ARG A 14 3.39 -24.20 -7.76
N ASP A 15 2.17 -23.89 -8.17
CA ASP A 15 1.91 -23.49 -9.55
C ASP A 15 2.22 -22.01 -9.68
N PRO A 16 3.28 -21.62 -10.43
CA PRO A 16 3.65 -20.21 -10.52
C PRO A 16 2.56 -19.33 -11.09
N ARG A 17 1.70 -19.89 -11.93
CA ARG A 17 0.61 -19.10 -12.49
C ARG A 17 -0.36 -18.67 -11.40
N VAL A 18 -0.70 -19.59 -10.52
CA VAL A 18 -1.57 -19.26 -9.38
C VAL A 18 -0.83 -18.37 -8.40
N GLY A 19 0.42 -18.72 -8.10
CA GLY A 19 1.19 -17.96 -7.13
C GLY A 19 1.43 -16.53 -7.56
N LEU A 20 1.80 -16.32 -8.82
CA LEU A 20 2.09 -14.97 -9.29
C LEU A 20 0.83 -14.10 -9.37
N ARG A 21 -0.29 -14.69 -9.73
CA ARG A 21 -1.54 -13.94 -9.72
C ARG A 21 -1.93 -13.52 -8.31
N ALA A 22 -1.68 -14.41 -7.36
CA ALA A 22 -1.97 -14.10 -5.96
C ALA A 22 -1.05 -12.99 -5.45
N VAL A 23 0.22 -13.00 -5.88
CA VAL A 23 1.14 -11.93 -5.50
C VAL A 23 0.66 -10.58 -6.01
N VAL A 24 0.16 -10.53 -7.23
CA VAL A 24 -0.37 -9.29 -7.79
C VAL A 24 -1.56 -8.81 -6.98
N ALA A 25 -2.45 -9.72 -6.60
CA ALA A 25 -3.63 -9.35 -5.81
C ALA A 25 -3.23 -8.85 -4.42
N LEU A 26 -2.24 -9.50 -3.81
CA LEU A 26 -1.74 -9.05 -2.51
C LEU A 26 -1.11 -7.65 -2.61
N ARG A 27 -0.36 -7.42 -3.68
CA ARG A 27 0.28 -6.12 -3.86
C ARG A 27 -0.75 -5.01 -3.94
N ARG A 28 -1.84 -5.24 -4.67
CA ARG A 28 -2.91 -4.25 -4.78
C ARG A 28 -3.58 -4.02 -3.44
N LEU A 29 -3.81 -5.08 -2.69
CA LEU A 29 -4.43 -4.96 -1.39
C LEU A 29 -3.55 -4.17 -0.44
N VAL A 30 -2.26 -4.46 -0.43
CA VAL A 30 -1.31 -3.74 0.40
C VAL A 30 -1.28 -2.26 0.02
N GLU A 31 -1.29 -1.95 -1.27
CA GLU A 31 -1.27 -0.56 -1.71
C GLU A 31 -2.52 0.19 -1.29
N GLN A 32 -3.66 -0.47 -1.32
CA GLN A 32 -4.89 0.15 -0.85
C GLN A 32 -4.83 0.46 0.64
N LEU A 33 -4.35 -0.50 1.42
CA LEU A 33 -4.22 -0.32 2.87
C LEU A 33 -3.19 0.75 3.18
N GLU A 34 -2.10 0.76 2.44
CA GLU A 34 -1.06 1.76 2.63
C GLU A 34 -1.60 3.17 2.39
N ALA A 35 -2.36 3.34 1.30
CA ALA A 35 -2.94 4.64 0.98
C ALA A 35 -3.88 5.13 2.08
N ILE A 36 -4.68 4.22 2.62
CA ILE A 36 -5.59 4.57 3.71
C ILE A 36 -4.81 5.03 4.93
N GLN A 37 -3.74 4.31 5.27
CA GLN A 37 -2.97 4.66 6.45
C GLN A 37 -2.17 5.94 6.25
N VAL A 38 -1.66 6.18 5.05
CA VAL A 38 -0.97 7.43 4.76
C VAL A 38 -1.93 8.61 4.90
N GLN A 39 -3.13 8.47 4.36
CA GLN A 39 -4.13 9.51 4.48
C GLN A 39 -4.49 9.76 5.95
N ASN A 40 -4.64 8.69 6.71
CA ASN A 40 -4.93 8.80 8.13
C ASN A 40 -3.82 9.53 8.87
N ALA A 41 -2.57 9.17 8.59
CA ALA A 41 -1.42 9.81 9.23
C ALA A 41 -1.39 11.30 8.89
N ARG A 42 -1.61 11.65 7.63
CA ARG A 42 -1.61 13.05 7.23
C ARG A 42 -2.71 13.83 7.93
N SER A 43 -3.88 13.25 8.07
CA SER A 43 -4.96 13.95 8.75
C SER A 43 -4.68 14.10 10.25
N LEU A 44 -3.81 13.28 10.81
CA LEU A 44 -3.37 13.43 12.19
C LEU A 44 -2.17 14.36 12.34
N GLY A 45 -1.71 14.95 11.24
CA GLY A 45 -0.62 15.91 11.29
C GLY A 45 0.77 15.33 11.11
N TRP A 46 0.87 14.08 10.72
CA TRP A 46 2.20 13.47 10.51
C TRP A 46 2.92 14.12 9.34
N SER A 47 4.22 14.26 9.47
CA SER A 47 5.04 14.72 8.37
C SER A 47 5.30 13.56 7.39
N TRP A 48 5.70 13.93 6.18
CA TRP A 48 6.10 12.91 5.21
C TRP A 48 7.29 12.10 5.70
N GLN A 49 8.19 12.75 6.44
CA GLN A 49 9.35 12.06 7.00
C GLN A 49 8.92 10.99 8.00
N GLU A 50 7.97 11.32 8.84
CA GLU A 50 7.47 10.36 9.83
C GLU A 50 6.80 9.17 9.16
N ILE A 51 6.01 9.44 8.14
CA ILE A 51 5.34 8.37 7.40
C ILE A 51 6.36 7.48 6.70
N ALA A 52 7.33 8.10 6.04
CA ALA A 52 8.36 7.35 5.34
C ALA A 52 9.14 6.45 6.29
N SER A 53 9.42 6.96 7.48
CA SER A 53 10.15 6.22 8.48
C SER A 53 9.40 4.95 8.87
N GLU A 54 8.11 5.06 9.08
CA GLU A 54 7.31 3.89 9.45
C GLU A 54 7.19 2.90 8.30
N LEU A 55 7.18 3.39 7.07
CA LEU A 55 7.08 2.52 5.90
C LEU A 55 8.42 1.96 5.46
N HIS A 56 9.50 2.42 6.09
CA HIS A 56 10.85 1.96 5.74
C HIS A 56 11.23 2.31 4.31
N VAL A 57 10.83 3.49 3.87
CA VAL A 57 11.17 4.01 2.54
C VAL A 57 11.69 5.42 2.69
N SER A 58 12.18 6.00 1.59
CA SER A 58 12.67 7.37 1.64
C SER A 58 11.50 8.35 1.65
N LYS A 59 11.76 9.54 2.20
CA LYS A 59 10.77 10.60 2.20
C LYS A 59 10.34 10.95 0.78
N GLN A 60 11.32 11.00 -0.13
CA GLN A 60 11.01 11.32 -1.52
C GLN A 60 10.10 10.31 -2.17
N ALA A 61 10.29 9.03 -1.84
CA ALA A 61 9.47 7.97 -2.43
C ALA A 61 8.02 8.11 -2.01
N VAL A 62 7.78 8.32 -0.71
CA VAL A 62 6.40 8.41 -0.24
C VAL A 62 5.77 9.72 -0.67
N HIS A 63 6.55 10.80 -0.66
CA HIS A 63 6.05 12.10 -1.07
C HIS A 63 5.64 12.06 -2.54
N LYS A 64 6.50 11.51 -3.38
CA LYS A 64 6.23 11.41 -4.80
C LYS A 64 4.98 10.58 -5.06
N LYS A 65 4.82 9.50 -4.31
CA LYS A 65 3.72 8.59 -4.55
C LYS A 65 2.37 9.18 -4.11
N TYR A 66 2.35 9.90 -3.00
CA TYR A 66 1.09 10.32 -2.42
C TYR A 66 0.79 11.80 -2.53
N ALA A 67 1.80 12.64 -2.40
CA ALA A 67 1.54 14.09 -2.41
C ALA A 67 1.07 14.57 -3.76
N GLY A 68 1.61 14.00 -4.83
CA GLY A 68 1.27 14.46 -6.16
C GLY A 68 0.01 13.86 -6.73
N ARG A 69 -0.58 12.89 -6.03
CA ARG A 69 -1.70 12.14 -6.61
C ARG A 69 -3.06 12.68 -6.26
N ARG A 70 -3.12 13.53 -5.28
CA ARG A 70 -4.41 14.02 -4.85
C ARG A 70 -5.34 12.90 -4.52
N PHE A 71 -4.81 11.92 -3.84
CA PHE A 71 -5.57 10.71 -3.62
C PHE A 71 -6.81 10.92 -2.76
N LEU A 72 -7.00 12.10 -2.25
CA LEU A 72 -8.21 12.39 -1.52
C LEU A 72 -9.37 12.69 -2.43
N GLY A 73 -9.20 12.55 -3.73
CA GLY A 73 -10.26 12.79 -4.66
C GLY A 73 -10.42 14.23 -5.07
N ARG A 74 -9.48 15.09 -4.67
CA ARG A 74 -9.54 16.43 -5.10
C ARG A 74 -8.98 16.53 -6.40
N ARG A 75 -9.35 17.24 -6.95
CA ARG A 75 -8.74 17.40 -8.15
C ARG A 75 -8.40 18.73 -8.39
N LYS A 76 -8.01 19.03 -8.69
CA LYS A 76 -7.61 20.04 -9.03
C LYS A 76 -7.74 20.55 -9.36
#